data_ca98cb01886401ecbf8093c7596bb6e1
#
_entry.id   ca98cb01886401ecbf8093c7596bb6e1
#
_cell.length_a   1.000
_cell.length_b   1.000
_cell.length_c   1.000
_cell.angle_alpha   90.00
_cell.angle_beta   90.00
_cell.angle_gamma   90.00
#
_symmetry.space_group_name_H-M   'P 1'
#
loop_
_entity.id
_entity.type
_entity.pdbx_description
1 polymer ?
#
loop_
_entity_poly.entity_id
_entity_poly.type
_entity_poly.pdbx_seq_one_letter_code
_entity_poly.pdbx_strand_id
1 'polypeptide(L)'
;MPRKTKVAAAETTETTAIVLRVAADHATDFEAMFQAEELPIWDDFTRRGRFHEARLVRASGGSEQRAGIQDYILHIVAADHEAHEEHDRDPRFQAFLAKAERLQPNPPLVWFGDTIFERRC
;
A
#
# COMPACT_ATOMS: atom_id res chain seq x y z
N MET A 1 -19.18 21.33 20.72
CA MET A 1 -18.46 21.06 20.46
C MET A 1 -17.75 21.02 20.28
N PRO A 2 -17.87 21.01 20.14
CA PRO A 2 -17.06 20.75 19.80
C PRO A 2 -16.25 20.28 19.71
N ARG A 3 -16.03 19.91 19.62
CA ARG A 3 -15.16 19.50 19.47
C ARG A 3 -14.83 19.10 18.68
N LYS A 4 -15.17 18.85 18.07
CA LYS A 4 -14.90 18.25 17.20
C LYS A 4 -14.41 18.64 16.00
N THR A 5 -14.50 19.21 15.64
CA THR A 5 -14.22 19.88 14.51
C THR A 5 -12.80 19.91 14.13
N LYS A 6 -12.00 20.49 14.84
CA LYS A 6 -10.61 20.48 14.60
C LYS A 6 -10.09 19.09 14.74
N VAL A 7 -10.78 18.35 15.51
CA VAL A 7 -10.47 16.95 15.64
C VAL A 7 -10.65 16.26 14.31
N ALA A 8 -11.66 16.65 13.57
CA ALA A 8 -11.89 16.07 12.26
C ALA A 8 -10.69 16.29 11.35
N ALA A 9 -10.10 17.48 11.39
CA ALA A 9 -8.93 17.75 10.58
C ALA A 9 -7.75 16.90 11.04
N ALA A 10 -7.62 16.74 12.36
CA ALA A 10 -6.53 15.93 12.90
C ALA A 10 -6.69 14.46 12.58
N GLU A 11 -7.91 14.06 12.21
CA GLU A 11 -8.20 12.68 11.91
C GLU A 11 -8.24 12.38 10.43
N THR A 12 -7.79 13.32 9.59
CA THR A 12 -7.73 13.09 8.17
C THR A 12 -6.78 11.96 7.86
N THR A 13 -7.31 10.92 7.21
CA THR A 13 -6.49 9.78 6.81
C THR A 13 -5.81 10.08 5.48
N GLU A 14 -4.74 9.35 5.23
CA GLU A 14 -4.05 9.40 3.96
C GLU A 14 -4.29 8.11 3.19
N THR A 15 -4.74 8.24 1.95
CA THR A 15 -4.90 7.09 1.06
C THR A 15 -3.72 7.02 0.11
N THR A 16 -3.13 5.85 -0.01
CA THR A 16 -2.06 5.58 -0.96
C THR A 16 -2.55 4.57 -1.98
N ALA A 17 -2.29 4.85 -3.25
CA ALA A 17 -2.62 3.96 -4.35
C ALA A 17 -1.36 3.74 -5.17
N ILE A 18 -0.99 2.47 -5.34
CA ILE A 18 0.24 2.11 -6.05
C ILE A 18 -0.10 1.05 -7.08
N VAL A 19 0.45 1.19 -8.28
CA VAL A 19 0.38 0.12 -9.27
C VAL A 19 1.79 -0.46 -9.38
N LEU A 20 1.91 -1.72 -8.95
CA LEU A 20 3.15 -2.46 -9.06
C LEU A 20 3.14 -3.22 -10.38
N ARG A 21 4.26 -3.21 -11.08
CA ARG A 21 4.36 -3.84 -12.40
C ARG A 21 5.40 -4.94 -12.34
N VAL A 22 4.93 -6.13 -11.98
CA VAL A 22 5.79 -7.29 -11.71
C VAL A 22 5.95 -8.12 -12.98
N ALA A 23 7.15 -8.61 -13.24
CA ALA A 23 7.34 -9.55 -14.35
C ALA A 23 6.43 -10.75 -14.14
N ALA A 24 5.65 -11.10 -15.15
CA ALA A 24 4.61 -12.13 -15.01
C ALA A 24 5.15 -13.47 -14.54
N ASP A 25 6.36 -13.84 -14.98
CA ASP A 25 6.97 -15.11 -14.58
C ASP A 25 7.48 -15.07 -13.14
N HIS A 26 7.45 -13.91 -12.48
CA HIS A 26 7.81 -13.78 -11.06
C HIS A 26 6.60 -13.47 -10.18
N ALA A 27 5.39 -13.52 -10.74
CA ALA A 27 4.19 -13.14 -9.99
C ALA A 27 3.98 -14.04 -8.77
N THR A 28 4.14 -15.36 -8.94
CA THR A 28 3.96 -16.30 -7.83
C THR A 28 4.98 -16.04 -6.73
N ASP A 29 6.23 -15.82 -7.11
CA ASP A 29 7.30 -15.54 -6.15
C ASP A 29 7.03 -14.23 -5.41
N PHE A 30 6.55 -13.22 -6.15
CA PHE A 30 6.23 -11.93 -5.56
C PHE A 30 5.14 -12.08 -4.51
N GLU A 31 4.08 -12.82 -4.83
CA GLU A 31 2.97 -12.99 -3.90
C GLU A 31 3.39 -13.74 -2.64
N ALA A 32 4.22 -14.78 -2.80
CA ALA A 32 4.72 -15.51 -1.66
C ALA A 32 5.61 -14.65 -0.76
N MET A 33 6.45 -13.83 -1.37
CA MET A 33 7.33 -12.94 -0.63
C MET A 33 6.53 -11.86 0.09
N PHE A 34 5.50 -11.32 -0.57
CA PHE A 34 4.63 -10.32 0.01
C PHE A 34 3.94 -10.88 1.26
N GLN A 35 3.41 -12.09 1.14
CA GLN A 35 2.73 -12.75 2.25
C GLN A 35 3.69 -12.98 3.42
N ALA A 36 4.91 -13.39 3.14
CA ALA A 36 5.87 -13.73 4.17
C ALA A 36 6.46 -12.49 4.85
N GLU A 37 6.64 -11.39 4.12
CA GLU A 37 7.42 -10.26 4.62
C GLU A 37 6.62 -8.98 4.83
N GLU A 38 5.66 -8.68 3.96
CA GLU A 38 4.91 -7.43 4.11
C GLU A 38 3.64 -7.59 4.94
N LEU A 39 2.94 -8.69 4.83
CA LEU A 39 1.72 -8.88 5.63
C LEU A 39 1.98 -8.79 7.13
N PRO A 40 3.08 -9.34 7.68
CA PRO A 40 3.33 -9.17 9.11
C PRO A 40 3.51 -7.69 9.51
N ILE A 41 4.07 -6.87 8.62
CA ILE A 41 4.21 -5.44 8.88
C ILE A 41 2.82 -4.79 8.88
N TRP A 42 1.98 -5.15 7.92
CA TRP A 42 0.61 -4.65 7.87
C TRP A 42 -0.17 -5.02 9.13
N ASP A 43 0.00 -6.25 9.60
CA ASP A 43 -0.67 -6.70 10.82
C ASP A 43 -0.25 -5.85 12.01
N ASP A 44 1.05 -5.57 12.11
CA ASP A 44 1.59 -4.75 13.18
C ASP A 44 1.04 -3.32 13.12
N PHE A 45 1.07 -2.72 11.93
CA PHE A 45 0.59 -1.34 11.77
C PHE A 45 -0.91 -1.22 11.98
N THR A 46 -1.67 -2.24 11.56
CA THR A 46 -3.12 -2.27 11.78
C THR A 46 -3.42 -2.40 13.28
N ARG A 47 -2.71 -3.29 13.96
CA ARG A 47 -2.93 -3.51 15.39
C ARG A 47 -2.63 -2.26 16.19
N ARG A 48 -1.63 -1.47 15.77
CA ARG A 48 -1.26 -0.24 16.46
C ARG A 48 -2.09 0.96 16.03
N GLY A 49 -3.08 0.75 15.14
CA GLY A 49 -3.93 1.84 14.67
C GLY A 49 -3.27 2.77 13.69
N ARG A 50 -2.12 2.39 13.15
CA ARG A 50 -1.41 3.22 12.16
C ARG A 50 -1.98 3.02 10.76
N PHE A 51 -2.47 1.83 10.44
CA PHE A 51 -3.19 1.55 9.20
C PHE A 51 -4.64 1.21 9.54
N HIS A 52 -5.57 1.79 8.79
CA HIS A 52 -6.99 1.46 8.91
C HIS A 52 -7.41 0.42 7.90
N GLU A 53 -6.72 0.35 6.78
CA GLU A 53 -7.04 -0.60 5.72
C GLU A 53 -5.79 -0.77 4.86
N ALA A 54 -5.55 -1.99 4.40
CA ALA A 54 -4.46 -2.26 3.47
C ALA A 54 -4.86 -3.48 2.64
N ARG A 55 -4.65 -3.40 1.33
CA ARG A 55 -4.95 -4.52 0.45
C ARG A 55 -4.03 -4.53 -0.75
N LEU A 56 -3.77 -5.73 -1.24
CA LEU A 56 -3.07 -5.95 -2.50
C LEU A 56 -4.01 -6.69 -3.42
N VAL A 57 -4.25 -6.16 -4.61
CA VAL A 57 -5.17 -6.72 -5.59
C VAL A 57 -4.37 -7.17 -6.80
N ARG A 58 -4.56 -8.42 -7.22
CA ARG A 58 -3.98 -8.89 -8.49
C ARG A 58 -4.93 -8.43 -9.58
N ALA A 59 -4.44 -7.54 -10.46
CA ALA A 59 -5.30 -6.99 -11.50
C ALA A 59 -5.60 -8.04 -12.54
N SER A 60 -6.88 -8.13 -12.94
CA SER A 60 -7.31 -9.03 -14.01
C SER A 60 -7.58 -8.27 -15.31
N GLY A 61 -7.52 -6.94 -15.27
CA GLY A 61 -7.74 -6.10 -16.44
C GLY A 61 -7.47 -4.65 -16.09
N GLY A 62 -7.44 -3.81 -17.10
CA GLY A 62 -7.21 -2.38 -16.87
C GLY A 62 -7.01 -1.66 -18.19
N SER A 63 -6.81 -0.34 -18.09
CA SER A 63 -6.62 0.51 -19.26
C SER A 63 -5.33 0.20 -20.00
N GLU A 64 -4.29 -0.15 -19.25
CA GLU A 64 -3.02 -0.54 -19.84
C GLU A 64 -2.67 -1.94 -19.38
N GLN A 65 -2.43 -2.81 -20.34
CA GLN A 65 -1.97 -4.16 -20.05
C GLN A 65 -0.78 -4.41 -20.95
N ARG A 66 0.29 -4.91 -20.36
CA ARG A 66 1.55 -5.15 -21.09
C ARG A 66 1.87 -6.62 -21.05
N ALA A 67 2.29 -7.15 -22.20
CA ALA A 67 2.71 -8.53 -22.30
C ALA A 67 3.86 -8.77 -21.33
N GLY A 68 3.79 -9.90 -20.62
CA GLY A 68 4.84 -10.26 -19.68
C GLY A 68 4.81 -9.53 -18.35
N ILE A 69 3.77 -8.72 -18.09
CA ILE A 69 3.64 -7.95 -16.85
C ILE A 69 2.35 -8.34 -16.14
N GLN A 70 2.45 -8.59 -14.84
CA GLN A 70 1.29 -8.75 -13.97
C GLN A 70 1.21 -7.51 -13.09
N ASP A 71 0.12 -6.76 -13.24
CA ASP A 71 -0.10 -5.56 -12.44
C ASP A 71 -0.76 -5.91 -11.12
N TYR A 72 -0.38 -5.17 -10.09
CA TYR A 72 -1.01 -5.26 -8.78
C TYR A 72 -1.39 -3.86 -8.33
N ILE A 73 -2.55 -3.76 -7.70
CA ILE A 73 -3.00 -2.49 -7.13
C ILE A 73 -2.83 -2.61 -5.62
N LEU A 74 -2.05 -1.72 -5.06
CA LEU A 74 -1.84 -1.67 -3.63
C LEU A 74 -2.59 -0.45 -3.10
N HIS A 75 -3.44 -0.66 -2.11
CA HIS A 75 -4.30 0.38 -1.58
C HIS A 75 -4.17 0.36 -0.07
N ILE A 76 -3.76 1.50 0.51
CA ILE A 76 -3.56 1.62 1.95
C ILE A 76 -4.24 2.89 2.41
N VAL A 77 -4.99 2.77 3.52
CA VAL A 77 -5.51 3.93 4.22
C VAL A 77 -4.77 4.01 5.55
N ALA A 78 -3.88 4.98 5.66
CA ALA A 78 -3.08 5.19 6.85
C ALA A 78 -3.77 6.20 7.77
N ALA A 79 -3.48 6.13 9.06
CA ALA A 79 -4.05 7.04 10.03
C ALA A 79 -3.75 8.49 9.66
N ASP A 80 -2.54 8.76 9.16
CA ASP A 80 -2.11 10.07 8.72
C ASP A 80 -0.84 9.88 7.88
N HIS A 81 -0.29 11.00 7.39
CA HIS A 81 0.92 10.95 6.59
C HIS A 81 2.12 10.42 7.39
N GLU A 82 2.17 10.71 8.68
CA GLU A 82 3.27 10.24 9.52
C GLU A 82 3.27 8.72 9.60
N ALA A 83 2.09 8.10 9.67
CA ALA A 83 2.00 6.64 9.68
C ALA A 83 2.52 6.03 8.39
N HIS A 84 2.23 6.69 7.27
CA HIS A 84 2.73 6.28 5.96
C HIS A 84 4.27 6.33 5.96
N GLU A 85 4.84 7.43 6.43
CA GLU A 85 6.29 7.57 6.46
C GLU A 85 6.92 6.59 7.44
N GLU A 86 6.25 6.32 8.54
CA GLU A 86 6.73 5.36 9.52
C GLU A 86 6.87 3.97 8.87
N HIS A 87 5.89 3.57 8.07
CA HIS A 87 5.95 2.31 7.34
C HIS A 87 7.11 2.31 6.36
N ASP A 88 7.27 3.39 5.61
CA ASP A 88 8.30 3.45 4.59
C ASP A 88 9.71 3.43 5.18
N ARG A 89 9.86 3.90 6.41
CA ARG A 89 11.15 3.89 7.11
C ARG A 89 11.40 2.59 7.88
N ASP A 90 10.41 1.73 7.97
CA ASP A 90 10.56 0.48 8.74
C ASP A 90 11.63 -0.40 8.07
N PRO A 91 12.64 -0.84 8.82
CA PRO A 91 13.71 -1.67 8.25
C PRO A 91 13.20 -2.95 7.60
N ARG A 92 12.11 -3.52 8.12
CA ARG A 92 11.51 -4.72 7.53
C ARG A 92 10.97 -4.42 6.15
N PHE A 93 10.33 -3.25 6.00
CA PHE A 93 9.80 -2.83 4.70
C PHE A 93 10.94 -2.53 3.73
N GLN A 94 11.99 -1.87 4.21
CA GLN A 94 13.12 -1.55 3.33
C GLN A 94 13.79 -2.82 2.79
N ALA A 95 13.90 -3.85 3.62
CA ALA A 95 14.46 -5.12 3.18
C ALA A 95 13.56 -5.80 2.14
N PHE A 96 12.26 -5.78 2.36
CA PHE A 96 11.29 -6.32 1.41
C PHE A 96 11.33 -5.53 0.10
N LEU A 97 11.34 -4.21 0.19
CA LEU A 97 11.34 -3.34 -0.99
C LEU A 97 12.52 -3.62 -1.91
N ALA A 98 13.70 -3.81 -1.33
CA ALA A 98 14.89 -4.09 -2.12
C ALA A 98 14.73 -5.35 -2.96
N LYS A 99 14.07 -6.37 -2.39
CA LYS A 99 13.80 -7.61 -3.14
C LYS A 99 12.70 -7.42 -4.16
N ALA A 100 11.64 -6.71 -3.78
CA ALA A 100 10.50 -6.52 -4.66
C ALA A 100 10.88 -5.73 -5.91
N GLU A 101 11.78 -4.77 -5.77
CA GLU A 101 12.23 -3.97 -6.90
C GLU A 101 12.91 -4.81 -7.97
N ARG A 102 13.56 -5.88 -7.58
CA ARG A 102 14.24 -6.75 -8.55
C ARG A 102 13.27 -7.53 -9.43
N LEU A 103 12.02 -7.65 -9.00
CA LEU A 103 11.00 -8.40 -9.74
C LEU A 103 10.21 -7.48 -10.67
N GLN A 104 10.49 -6.19 -10.65
CA GLN A 104 9.76 -5.20 -11.42
C GLN A 104 10.66 -4.58 -12.49
N PRO A 105 10.37 -4.84 -13.79
CA PRO A 105 11.15 -4.24 -14.89
C PRO A 105 11.04 -2.72 -14.93
N ASN A 106 9.94 -2.17 -14.40
CA ASN A 106 9.71 -0.73 -14.38
C ASN A 106 9.31 -0.29 -12.97
N PRO A 107 9.63 0.95 -12.59
CA PRO A 107 9.23 1.46 -11.29
C PRO A 107 7.71 1.48 -11.13
N PRO A 108 7.21 1.36 -9.92
CA PRO A 108 5.76 1.44 -9.70
C PRO A 108 5.26 2.86 -9.92
N LEU A 109 3.94 2.95 -10.14
CA LEU A 109 3.26 4.24 -10.16
C LEU A 109 2.71 4.47 -8.76
N VAL A 110 2.99 5.63 -8.16
CA VAL A 110 2.65 5.89 -6.76
C VAL A 110 1.92 7.20 -6.63
N TRP A 111 0.77 7.17 -5.98
CA TRP A 111 0.03 8.37 -5.60
C TRP A 111 -0.38 8.27 -4.15
N PHE A 112 -0.42 9.38 -3.46
CA PHE A 112 -0.96 9.43 -2.11
C PHE A 112 -1.55 10.80 -1.86
N GLY A 113 -2.54 10.86 -0.97
CA GLY A 113 -3.21 12.12 -0.69
C GLY A 113 -4.23 11.97 0.41
N ASP A 114 -4.85 13.08 0.76
CA ASP A 114 -5.84 13.12 1.82
C ASP A 114 -7.14 12.47 1.36
N THR A 115 -7.69 11.62 2.21
CA THR A 115 -9.02 11.05 1.96
C THR A 115 -10.06 12.14 2.20
N ILE A 116 -10.81 12.49 1.18
CA ILE A 116 -11.81 13.56 1.31
C ILE A 116 -13.23 13.04 1.45
N PHE A 117 -13.52 11.84 0.96
CA PHE A 117 -14.83 11.21 1.13
C PHE A 117 -14.60 9.72 1.40
N GLU A 118 -15.38 9.19 2.32
CA GLU A 118 -15.24 7.80 2.71
C GLU A 118 -16.58 7.24 3.16
N ARG A 119 -16.83 5.96 2.85
CA ARG A 119 -17.96 5.21 3.38
C ARG A 119 -17.43 3.89 3.90
N ARG A 120 -17.87 3.49 5.07
CA ARG A 120 -17.48 2.22 5.66
C ARG A 120 -18.73 1.41 5.97
N CYS A 121 -18.66 0.11 5.71
CA CYS A 121 -19.76 -0.78 5.97
C CYS A 121 -19.69 -1.39 7.36
#